data_c56067584c37af7870267cc2fc5bd1d9
#
_entry.id   c56067584c37af7870267cc2fc5bd1d9
#
_cell.length_a   1.000
_cell.length_b   1.000
_cell.length_c   1.000
_cell.angle_alpha   90.00
_cell.angle_beta   90.00
_cell.angle_gamma   90.00
#
_symmetry.space_group_name_H-M   'P 1'
#
loop_
_entity.id
_entity.type
_entity.pdbx_description
1 polymer ?
#
loop_
_entity_poly.entity_id
_entity_poly.type
_entity_poly.pdbx_seq_one_letter_code
_entity_poly.pdbx_strand_id
1 'polypeptide(L)'
;MLKSGLVYSIGSANQFSFERGIRRFCFNCKIHTFDGTVGNPKVPTALRGLSFHSWNIASEPSNGSKVISKSPKETLAEVHGTPNVTLEVLKMDCEGCEFEVLPRLLELAPSKQVLVEIHRKKSFAALRGLLRFMRSHGYLIFHKERNSWGEPHSAVEYAFISIAHAYRVFRKELCGKAFTTAADE
;
A
#
# COMPACT_ATOMS: atom_id res chain seq x y z
N MET A 1 12.55 -12.00 8.55
CA MET A 1 12.06 -12.03 7.15
C MET A 1 10.60 -12.44 7.12
N LEU A 2 9.75 -11.72 6.42
CA LEU A 2 8.35 -12.09 6.22
C LEU A 2 8.29 -13.34 5.33
N LYS A 3 7.57 -14.39 5.76
CA LYS A 3 7.55 -15.67 5.02
C LYS A 3 6.63 -15.62 3.78
N SER A 4 5.51 -14.94 3.89
CA SER A 4 4.52 -14.77 2.82
C SER A 4 3.56 -13.63 3.18
N GLY A 5 2.82 -13.11 2.21
CA GLY A 5 1.82 -12.08 2.43
C GLY A 5 1.27 -11.52 1.13
N LEU A 6 0.28 -10.66 1.23
CA LEU A 6 -0.36 -10.00 0.10
C LEU A 6 0.08 -8.54 0.06
N VAL A 7 0.56 -8.09 -1.07
CA VAL A 7 1.06 -6.72 -1.27
C VAL A 7 0.34 -6.09 -2.46
N TYR A 8 -0.20 -4.90 -2.25
CA TYR A 8 -0.74 -4.06 -3.31
C TYR A 8 0.18 -2.89 -3.59
N SER A 9 0.47 -2.64 -4.86
CA SER A 9 1.20 -1.49 -5.36
C SER A 9 0.33 -0.76 -6.38
N ILE A 10 -0.15 0.42 -6.03
CA ILE A 10 -1.03 1.24 -6.87
C ILE A 10 -0.23 2.41 -7.42
N GLY A 11 -0.22 2.55 -8.75
CA GLY A 11 0.61 3.50 -9.47
C GLY A 11 2.07 3.04 -9.60
N SER A 12 2.45 2.58 -10.77
CA SER A 12 3.81 2.08 -11.05
C SER A 12 4.56 2.92 -12.07
N ALA A 13 3.84 3.59 -12.97
CA ALA A 13 4.42 4.27 -14.13
C ALA A 13 5.46 3.39 -14.85
N ASN A 14 5.23 2.06 -14.88
CA ASN A 14 6.15 1.06 -15.42
C ASN A 14 7.52 0.99 -14.69
N GLN A 15 7.59 1.49 -13.45
CA GLN A 15 8.75 1.41 -12.57
C GLN A 15 8.47 0.41 -11.45
N PHE A 16 9.37 -0.54 -11.25
CA PHE A 16 9.18 -1.66 -10.33
C PHE A 16 10.23 -1.70 -9.21
N SER A 17 10.73 -0.56 -8.79
CA SER A 17 11.72 -0.45 -7.71
C SER A 17 11.15 -0.88 -6.36
N PHE A 18 9.92 -0.49 -6.07
CA PHE A 18 9.20 -0.89 -4.87
C PHE A 18 9.00 -2.41 -4.81
N GLU A 19 8.48 -3.01 -5.87
CA GLU A 19 8.22 -4.45 -5.94
C GLU A 19 9.52 -5.28 -5.84
N ARG A 20 10.62 -4.78 -6.42
CA ARG A 20 11.96 -5.38 -6.22
C ARG A 20 12.39 -5.29 -4.76
N GLY A 21 12.15 -4.17 -4.10
CA GLY A 21 12.40 -3.99 -2.67
C GLY A 21 11.61 -5.03 -1.85
N ILE A 22 10.30 -5.12 -2.07
CA ILE A 22 9.44 -6.11 -1.39
C ILE A 22 9.96 -7.53 -1.61
N ARG A 23 10.34 -7.89 -2.84
CA ARG A 23 10.82 -9.25 -3.14
C ARG A 23 12.09 -9.65 -2.38
N ARG A 24 12.96 -8.68 -2.03
CA ARG A 24 14.14 -8.92 -1.19
C ARG A 24 13.79 -9.27 0.26
N PHE A 25 12.72 -8.69 0.80
CA PHE A 25 12.27 -8.90 2.19
C PHE A 25 11.24 -10.02 2.33
N CYS A 26 10.49 -10.30 1.27
CA CYS A 26 9.44 -11.31 1.24
C CYS A 26 9.42 -12.03 -0.12
N PHE A 27 10.18 -13.13 -0.20
CA PHE A 27 10.30 -13.89 -1.45
C PHE A 27 8.96 -14.48 -1.92
N ASN A 28 8.14 -14.98 -0.99
CA ASN A 28 6.85 -15.62 -1.27
C ASN A 28 5.64 -14.68 -1.17
N CYS A 29 5.84 -13.37 -1.11
CA CYS A 29 4.71 -12.44 -1.15
C CYS A 29 4.04 -12.44 -2.53
N LYS A 30 2.71 -12.48 -2.53
CA LYS A 30 1.90 -12.23 -3.72
C LYS A 30 1.83 -10.72 -3.92
N ILE A 31 2.36 -10.24 -5.04
CA ILE A 31 2.40 -8.81 -5.34
C ILE A 31 1.43 -8.54 -6.49
N HIS A 32 0.48 -7.65 -6.27
CA HIS A 32 -0.43 -7.14 -7.29
C HIS A 32 -0.12 -5.67 -7.52
N THR A 33 0.25 -5.32 -8.74
CA THR A 33 0.52 -3.94 -9.18
C THR A 33 -0.60 -3.48 -10.09
N PHE A 34 -1.15 -2.29 -9.81
CA PHE A 34 -2.29 -1.71 -10.53
C PHE A 34 -1.87 -0.39 -11.17
N ASP A 35 -2.02 -0.29 -12.48
CA ASP A 35 -1.77 0.94 -13.21
C ASP A 35 -2.48 0.91 -14.57
N GLY A 36 -3.57 1.65 -14.70
CA GLY A 36 -4.35 1.74 -15.93
C GLY A 36 -3.71 2.58 -17.03
N THR A 37 -2.66 3.34 -16.70
CA THR A 37 -1.95 4.17 -17.69
C THR A 37 -0.91 3.36 -18.47
N VAL A 38 -0.54 2.18 -17.97
CA VAL A 38 0.46 1.29 -18.56
C VAL A 38 -0.21 0.18 -19.35
N GLY A 39 -0.28 0.34 -20.66
CA GLY A 39 -0.90 -0.66 -21.57
C GLY A 39 -0.01 -1.88 -21.85
N ASN A 40 1.31 -1.74 -21.77
CA ASN A 40 2.27 -2.84 -21.98
C ASN A 40 3.34 -2.83 -20.88
N PRO A 41 3.09 -3.48 -19.74
CA PRO A 41 3.99 -3.46 -18.60
C PRO A 41 5.29 -4.22 -18.89
N LYS A 42 6.42 -3.60 -18.61
CA LYS A 42 7.75 -4.21 -18.73
C LYS A 42 8.19 -4.83 -17.39
N VAL A 43 7.42 -5.79 -16.91
CA VAL A 43 7.71 -6.46 -15.63
C VAL A 43 9.07 -7.17 -15.70
N PRO A 44 10.01 -6.84 -14.80
CA PRO A 44 11.31 -7.50 -14.77
C PRO A 44 11.20 -9.00 -14.51
N THR A 45 12.04 -9.82 -15.18
CA THR A 45 12.06 -11.29 -15.01
C THR A 45 12.34 -11.72 -13.58
N ALA A 46 13.08 -10.91 -12.80
CA ALA A 46 13.33 -11.13 -11.38
C ALA A 46 12.07 -11.04 -10.49
N LEU A 47 10.96 -10.48 -11.03
CA LEU A 47 9.67 -10.34 -10.35
C LEU A 47 8.67 -11.40 -10.81
N ARG A 48 9.13 -12.62 -11.14
CA ARG A 48 8.23 -13.73 -11.45
C ARG A 48 7.19 -13.92 -10.36
N GLY A 49 5.91 -14.10 -10.79
CA GLY A 49 4.77 -14.19 -9.86
C GLY A 49 4.22 -12.85 -9.36
N LEU A 50 4.68 -11.71 -9.89
CA LEU A 50 3.97 -10.45 -9.81
C LEU A 50 2.79 -10.49 -10.78
N SER A 51 1.62 -10.08 -10.31
CA SER A 51 0.42 -9.90 -11.13
C SER A 51 0.26 -8.42 -11.44
N PHE A 52 0.41 -8.05 -12.72
CA PHE A 52 0.16 -6.68 -13.17
C PHE A 52 -1.28 -6.56 -13.68
N HIS A 53 -1.93 -5.49 -13.29
CA HIS A 53 -3.32 -5.19 -13.64
C HIS A 53 -3.38 -3.83 -14.34
N SER A 54 -3.76 -3.82 -15.62
CA SER A 54 -3.85 -2.61 -16.46
C SER A 54 -5.17 -1.87 -16.24
N TRP A 55 -5.49 -1.54 -14.98
CA TRP A 55 -6.58 -0.63 -14.62
C TRP A 55 -6.21 0.20 -13.40
N ASN A 56 -6.83 1.37 -13.28
CA ASN A 56 -6.73 2.21 -12.08
C ASN A 56 -7.73 1.76 -11.03
N ILE A 57 -7.36 1.88 -9.76
CA ILE A 57 -8.35 1.81 -8.67
C ILE A 57 -8.85 3.23 -8.41
N ALA A 58 -10.16 3.44 -8.57
CA ALA A 58 -10.81 4.74 -8.45
C ALA A 58 -12.04 4.67 -7.56
N SER A 59 -12.52 5.81 -7.07
CA SER A 59 -13.76 5.87 -6.29
C SER A 59 -14.99 5.46 -7.09
N GLU A 60 -14.98 5.81 -8.37
CA GLU A 60 -16.05 5.47 -9.32
C GLU A 60 -15.44 4.71 -10.51
N PRO A 61 -16.03 3.57 -10.89
CA PRO A 61 -15.58 2.81 -12.05
C PRO A 61 -15.87 3.57 -13.35
N SER A 62 -15.00 3.42 -14.35
CA SER A 62 -15.18 4.00 -15.68
C SER A 62 -14.83 2.99 -16.76
N ASN A 63 -15.80 2.64 -17.58
CA ASN A 63 -15.63 1.73 -18.72
C ASN A 63 -15.60 2.45 -20.08
N GLY A 64 -15.85 3.77 -20.10
CA GLY A 64 -15.98 4.57 -21.33
C GLY A 64 -14.76 5.38 -21.70
N SER A 65 -13.69 5.36 -20.91
CA SER A 65 -12.48 6.12 -21.16
C SER A 65 -11.36 5.25 -21.72
N LYS A 66 -10.33 5.90 -22.25
CA LYS A 66 -9.11 5.26 -22.76
C LYS A 66 -8.38 4.44 -21.66
N VAL A 67 -8.68 4.70 -20.40
CA VAL A 67 -8.11 4.05 -19.22
C VAL A 67 -9.23 3.41 -18.41
N ILE A 68 -9.16 2.11 -18.20
CA ILE A 68 -10.11 1.36 -17.37
C ILE A 68 -9.89 1.73 -15.90
N SER A 69 -10.99 1.95 -15.17
CA SER A 69 -10.97 2.16 -13.73
C SER A 69 -11.98 1.25 -13.05
N LYS A 70 -11.59 0.67 -11.91
CA LYS A 70 -12.44 -0.20 -11.08
C LYS A 70 -12.47 0.35 -9.66
N SER A 71 -13.59 0.20 -8.98
CA SER A 71 -13.68 0.50 -7.56
C SER A 71 -12.83 -0.45 -6.71
N PRO A 72 -12.49 -0.11 -5.47
CA PRO A 72 -11.82 -1.04 -4.54
C PRO A 72 -12.56 -2.37 -4.42
N LYS A 73 -13.89 -2.34 -4.31
CA LYS A 73 -14.74 -3.54 -4.19
C LYS A 73 -14.66 -4.43 -5.44
N GLU A 74 -14.77 -3.85 -6.64
CA GLU A 74 -14.65 -4.59 -7.90
C GLU A 74 -13.26 -5.17 -8.08
N THR A 75 -12.22 -4.39 -7.75
CA THR A 75 -10.83 -4.86 -7.80
C THR A 75 -10.62 -6.06 -6.88
N LEU A 76 -11.06 -6.00 -5.63
CA LEU A 76 -10.92 -7.10 -4.68
C LEU A 76 -11.71 -8.34 -5.11
N ALA A 77 -12.94 -8.16 -5.61
CA ALA A 77 -13.77 -9.25 -6.11
C ALA A 77 -13.12 -9.94 -7.31
N GLU A 78 -12.56 -9.19 -8.26
CA GLU A 78 -11.93 -9.75 -9.45
C GLU A 78 -10.61 -10.48 -9.13
N VAL A 79 -9.79 -9.90 -8.24
CA VAL A 79 -8.46 -10.46 -7.91
C VAL A 79 -8.56 -11.62 -6.94
N HIS A 80 -9.50 -11.61 -6.00
CA HIS A 80 -9.56 -12.55 -4.89
C HIS A 80 -10.89 -13.30 -4.78
N GLY A 81 -11.91 -12.93 -5.54
CA GLY A 81 -13.27 -13.48 -5.40
C GLY A 81 -13.96 -13.03 -4.10
N THR A 82 -13.34 -12.25 -3.27
CA THR A 82 -13.85 -11.76 -1.97
C THR A 82 -13.27 -10.40 -1.63
N PRO A 83 -14.04 -9.50 -0.98
CA PRO A 83 -13.51 -8.24 -0.48
C PRO A 83 -12.71 -8.39 0.83
N ASN A 84 -12.82 -9.52 1.54
CA ASN A 84 -12.22 -9.71 2.86
C ASN A 84 -10.80 -10.27 2.76
N VAL A 85 -9.83 -9.40 2.49
CA VAL A 85 -8.41 -9.74 2.48
C VAL A 85 -7.66 -8.82 3.43
N THR A 86 -6.52 -9.27 3.94
CA THR A 86 -5.59 -8.43 4.73
C THR A 86 -4.31 -8.26 3.94
N LEU A 87 -3.88 -7.01 3.78
CA LEU A 87 -2.64 -6.68 3.10
C LEU A 87 -1.48 -6.64 4.10
N GLU A 88 -0.32 -7.18 3.71
CA GLU A 88 0.92 -6.94 4.45
C GLU A 88 1.38 -5.51 4.24
N VAL A 89 1.39 -5.07 2.97
CA VAL A 89 1.77 -3.72 2.59
C VAL A 89 0.83 -3.23 1.48
N LEU A 90 0.39 -2.00 1.62
CA LEU A 90 -0.26 -1.21 0.59
C LEU A 90 0.64 -0.03 0.22
N LYS A 91 1.13 0.03 -1.02
CA LYS A 91 1.74 1.23 -1.61
C LYS A 91 0.71 1.92 -2.49
N MET A 92 0.57 3.23 -2.35
CA MET A 92 -0.34 4.04 -3.16
C MET A 92 0.33 5.33 -3.60
N ASP A 93 0.33 5.52 -4.90
CA ASP A 93 0.86 6.70 -5.58
C ASP A 93 0.05 6.85 -6.88
N CYS A 94 -1.08 7.54 -6.81
CA CYS A 94 -2.07 7.57 -7.88
C CYS A 94 -2.46 8.98 -8.32
N GLU A 95 -1.59 9.95 -8.06
CA GLU A 95 -1.69 11.30 -8.58
C GLU A 95 -3.00 12.04 -8.21
N GLY A 96 -3.50 11.81 -6.98
CA GLY A 96 -4.65 12.51 -6.40
C GLY A 96 -5.84 11.63 -6.05
N CYS A 97 -5.82 10.33 -6.32
CA CYS A 97 -6.88 9.40 -5.91
C CYS A 97 -6.80 9.02 -4.42
N GLU A 98 -5.72 9.33 -3.72
CA GLU A 98 -5.41 8.88 -2.36
C GLU A 98 -6.51 9.24 -1.36
N PHE A 99 -7.08 10.43 -1.51
CA PHE A 99 -8.09 10.94 -0.57
C PHE A 99 -9.41 10.18 -0.60
N GLU A 100 -9.73 9.57 -1.73
CA GLU A 100 -11.01 8.90 -1.96
C GLU A 100 -10.86 7.37 -1.94
N VAL A 101 -9.77 6.87 -2.52
CA VAL A 101 -9.54 5.42 -2.68
C VAL A 101 -8.97 4.80 -1.42
N LEU A 102 -7.99 5.45 -0.76
CA LEU A 102 -7.32 4.86 0.40
C LEU A 102 -8.28 4.53 1.54
N PRO A 103 -9.20 5.42 1.97
CA PRO A 103 -10.17 5.08 3.00
C PRO A 103 -11.04 3.88 2.63
N ARG A 104 -11.63 3.90 1.44
CA ARG A 104 -12.52 2.83 0.96
C ARG A 104 -11.80 1.48 0.83
N LEU A 105 -10.54 1.51 0.37
CA LEU A 105 -9.75 0.29 0.25
C LEU A 105 -9.40 -0.29 1.62
N LEU A 106 -9.00 0.53 2.59
CA LEU A 106 -8.64 0.09 3.93
C LEU A 106 -9.84 -0.43 4.74
N GLU A 107 -11.05 0.07 4.50
CA GLU A 107 -12.27 -0.48 5.08
C GLU A 107 -12.57 -1.92 4.58
N LEU A 108 -12.27 -2.21 3.32
CA LEU A 108 -12.49 -3.52 2.70
C LEU A 108 -11.30 -4.47 2.88
N ALA A 109 -10.08 -3.94 2.81
CA ALA A 109 -8.83 -4.68 2.86
C ALA A 109 -7.84 -4.00 3.81
N PRO A 110 -7.97 -4.20 5.14
CA PRO A 110 -7.05 -3.63 6.11
C PRO A 110 -5.60 -4.00 5.81
N SER A 111 -4.68 -3.05 5.96
CA SER A 111 -3.25 -3.26 5.71
C SER A 111 -2.44 -3.15 6.99
N LYS A 112 -1.36 -3.94 7.12
CA LYS A 112 -0.44 -3.82 8.24
C LYS A 112 0.45 -2.59 8.13
N GLN A 113 0.88 -2.26 6.92
CA GLN A 113 1.63 -1.05 6.59
C GLN A 113 1.04 -0.37 5.36
N VAL A 114 1.00 0.95 5.37
CA VAL A 114 0.55 1.77 4.25
C VAL A 114 1.64 2.77 3.91
N LEU A 115 2.08 2.76 2.67
CA LEU A 115 3.02 3.70 2.09
C LEU A 115 2.25 4.52 1.06
N VAL A 116 2.09 5.81 1.29
CA VAL A 116 1.27 6.65 0.41
C VAL A 116 1.97 7.96 0.07
N GLU A 117 2.05 8.25 -1.21
CA GLU A 117 2.44 9.55 -1.72
C GLU A 117 1.19 10.43 -1.82
N ILE A 118 1.16 11.51 -1.05
CA ILE A 118 0.03 12.44 -1.01
C ILE A 118 0.36 13.67 -1.84
N HIS A 119 -0.39 13.83 -2.92
CA HIS A 119 -0.23 14.93 -3.87
C HIS A 119 -0.99 16.19 -3.41
N ARG A 120 -0.37 17.37 -3.58
CA ARG A 120 -0.94 18.67 -3.19
C ARG A 120 -2.15 19.13 -4.01
N LYS A 121 -2.76 18.24 -4.76
CA LYS A 121 -3.94 18.54 -5.63
C LYS A 121 -5.23 18.84 -4.84
N LYS A 122 -5.24 18.60 -3.52
CA LYS A 122 -6.42 18.83 -2.65
C LYS A 122 -6.10 19.83 -1.54
N SER A 123 -7.15 20.31 -0.88
CA SER A 123 -7.05 21.29 0.20
C SER A 123 -6.40 20.73 1.47
N PHE A 124 -5.94 21.63 2.33
CA PHE A 124 -5.43 21.27 3.67
C PHE A 124 -6.50 20.56 4.52
N ALA A 125 -7.77 20.89 4.30
CA ALA A 125 -8.89 20.23 4.98
C ALA A 125 -9.02 18.75 4.55
N ALA A 126 -8.81 18.44 3.27
CA ALA A 126 -8.81 17.06 2.77
C ALA A 126 -7.67 16.25 3.39
N LEU A 127 -6.44 16.80 3.43
CA LEU A 127 -5.32 16.17 4.10
C LEU A 127 -5.62 15.90 5.59
N ARG A 128 -6.15 16.87 6.29
CA ARG A 128 -6.55 16.71 7.70
C ARG A 128 -7.61 15.61 7.87
N GLY A 129 -8.57 15.55 6.95
CA GLY A 129 -9.60 14.51 6.92
C GLY A 129 -8.98 13.12 6.78
N LEU A 130 -8.08 12.93 5.81
CA LEU A 130 -7.37 11.67 5.59
C LEU A 130 -6.53 11.25 6.82
N LEU A 131 -5.76 12.16 7.41
CA LEU A 131 -4.95 11.86 8.60
C LEU A 131 -5.81 11.50 9.83
N ARG A 132 -6.99 12.14 9.98
CA ARG A 132 -7.96 11.77 11.02
C ARG A 132 -8.54 10.39 10.77
N PHE A 133 -8.91 10.07 9.52
CA PHE A 133 -9.36 8.73 9.12
C PHE A 133 -8.31 7.68 9.48
N MET A 134 -7.06 7.86 9.07
CA MET A 134 -5.97 6.93 9.37
C MET A 134 -5.83 6.71 10.89
N ARG A 135 -5.82 7.78 11.68
CA ARG A 135 -5.73 7.68 13.13
C ARG A 135 -6.91 6.96 13.76
N SER A 136 -8.15 7.26 13.35
CA SER A 136 -9.36 6.62 13.88
C SER A 136 -9.45 5.13 13.53
N HIS A 137 -8.79 4.71 12.45
CA HIS A 137 -8.67 3.30 12.05
C HIS A 137 -7.42 2.60 12.60
N GLY A 138 -6.75 3.22 13.59
CA GLY A 138 -5.64 2.61 14.31
C GLY A 138 -4.33 2.59 13.54
N TYR A 139 -4.07 3.59 12.69
CA TYR A 139 -2.79 3.76 12.01
C TYR A 139 -1.96 4.87 12.64
N LEU A 140 -0.66 4.64 12.82
CA LEU A 140 0.33 5.61 13.26
C LEU A 140 1.31 5.91 12.14
N ILE A 141 1.68 7.19 11.99
CA ILE A 141 2.79 7.59 11.12
C ILE A 141 4.10 7.16 11.77
N PHE A 142 4.94 6.40 11.08
CA PHE A 142 6.27 6.06 11.53
C PHE A 142 7.38 6.65 10.66
N HIS A 143 7.04 7.11 9.45
CA HIS A 143 7.98 7.81 8.58
C HIS A 143 7.24 8.84 7.73
N LYS A 144 7.92 9.93 7.40
CA LYS A 144 7.46 10.99 6.52
C LYS A 144 8.64 11.62 5.82
N GLU A 145 8.58 11.76 4.51
CA GLU A 145 9.57 12.50 3.74
C GLU A 145 8.94 13.34 2.62
N ARG A 146 9.67 14.33 2.14
CA ARG A 146 9.25 15.10 0.97
C ARG A 146 9.72 14.39 -0.28
N ASN A 147 8.84 14.29 -1.26
CA ASN A 147 9.29 13.90 -2.58
C ASN A 147 10.11 15.05 -3.19
N SER A 148 11.39 14.73 -3.52
CA SER A 148 12.34 15.69 -4.10
C SER A 148 12.29 15.70 -5.63
N TRP A 149 11.52 14.80 -6.24
CA TRP A 149 11.41 14.64 -7.68
C TRP A 149 10.25 15.49 -8.21
N GLY A 150 10.51 16.28 -9.23
CA GLY A 150 9.52 17.15 -9.87
C GLY A 150 9.46 18.55 -9.27
N GLU A 151 8.27 19.18 -9.35
CA GLU A 151 8.02 20.51 -8.77
C GLU A 151 8.26 20.50 -7.26
N PRO A 152 9.05 21.45 -6.70
CA PRO A 152 9.30 21.51 -5.27
C PRO A 152 7.99 21.54 -4.49
N HIS A 153 7.81 20.60 -3.56
CA HIS A 153 6.64 20.48 -2.69
C HIS A 153 5.35 19.94 -3.36
N SER A 154 5.43 19.24 -4.50
CA SER A 154 4.25 18.69 -5.17
C SER A 154 3.63 17.52 -4.39
N ALA A 155 4.44 16.74 -3.67
CA ALA A 155 3.98 15.57 -2.93
C ALA A 155 4.77 15.33 -1.64
N VAL A 156 4.16 14.58 -0.73
CA VAL A 156 4.76 14.13 0.54
C VAL A 156 4.46 12.65 0.72
N GLU A 157 5.50 11.87 0.95
CA GLU A 157 5.39 10.45 1.27
C GLU A 157 5.12 10.26 2.78
N TYR A 158 4.14 9.45 3.09
CA TYR A 158 3.81 9.02 4.45
C TYR A 158 3.88 7.50 4.55
N ALA A 159 4.49 7.02 5.62
CA ALA A 159 4.43 5.62 5.97
C ALA A 159 3.66 5.43 7.29
N PHE A 160 2.64 4.59 7.24
CA PHE A 160 1.80 4.27 8.38
C PHE A 160 1.94 2.81 8.76
N ILE A 161 1.80 2.53 10.05
CA ILE A 161 1.74 1.17 10.60
C ILE A 161 0.46 0.99 11.42
N SER A 162 -0.21 -0.15 11.25
CA SER A 162 -1.33 -0.54 12.09
C SER A 162 -0.86 -0.76 13.53
N ILE A 163 -1.51 -0.12 14.51
CA ILE A 163 -1.22 -0.27 15.94
C ILE A 163 -1.31 -1.74 16.37
N ALA A 164 -2.34 -2.45 15.89
CA ALA A 164 -2.53 -3.86 16.20
C ALA A 164 -1.38 -4.74 15.66
N HIS A 165 -0.79 -4.38 14.51
CA HIS A 165 0.39 -5.06 13.97
C HIS A 165 1.65 -4.68 14.76
N ALA A 166 1.89 -3.40 15.00
CA ALA A 166 3.02 -2.91 15.78
C ALA A 166 3.07 -3.57 17.16
N TYR A 167 1.95 -3.58 17.89
CA TYR A 167 1.86 -4.21 19.20
C TYR A 167 2.24 -5.69 19.17
N ARG A 168 1.80 -6.46 18.16
CA ARG A 168 2.15 -7.89 18.03
C ARG A 168 3.63 -8.11 17.78
N VAL A 169 4.26 -7.25 16.96
CA VAL A 169 5.70 -7.33 16.66
C VAL A 169 6.51 -6.99 17.91
N PHE A 170 6.24 -5.86 18.56
CA PHE A 170 6.97 -5.42 19.75
C PHE A 170 6.79 -6.37 20.92
N ARG A 171 5.59 -6.93 21.13
CA ARG A 171 5.36 -7.92 22.19
C ARG A 171 6.20 -9.19 21.97
N LYS A 172 6.32 -9.68 20.74
CA LYS A 172 7.17 -10.84 20.45
C LYS A 172 8.64 -10.58 20.76
N GLU A 173 9.15 -9.40 20.42
CA GLU A 173 10.55 -9.05 20.70
C GLU A 173 10.82 -8.88 22.20
N LEU A 174 9.89 -8.27 22.92
CA LEU A 174 10.03 -8.09 24.37
C LEU A 174 9.91 -9.42 25.14
N CYS A 175 8.96 -10.28 24.79
CA CYS A 175 8.82 -11.59 25.42
C CYS A 175 9.96 -12.55 25.04
N GLY A 176 10.46 -12.48 23.78
CA GLY A 176 11.58 -13.31 23.33
C GLY A 176 12.90 -12.99 24.08
N LYS A 177 13.13 -11.73 24.42
CA LYS A 177 14.31 -11.29 25.19
C LYS A 177 14.22 -11.63 26.68
N ALA A 178 13.00 -11.70 27.25
CA ALA A 178 12.81 -12.06 28.64
C ALA A 178 13.10 -13.55 28.93
N PHE A 179 13.01 -14.41 27.93
CA PHE A 179 13.31 -15.84 28.09
C PHE A 179 14.78 -16.23 27.86
N THR A 180 15.58 -15.37 27.20
CA THR A 180 17.00 -15.66 26.97
C THR A 180 17.93 -15.18 28.10
N THR A 181 17.46 -14.31 29.01
CA THR A 181 18.24 -13.83 30.16
C THR A 181 18.12 -14.66 31.44
N ALA A 182 17.24 -15.66 31.48
CA ALA A 182 17.01 -16.51 32.65
C ALA A 182 17.63 -17.92 32.55
N ALA A 183 18.38 -18.22 31.49
CA ALA A 183 18.99 -19.54 31.24
C ALA A 183 20.53 -19.56 31.32
N ASP A 184 21.17 -18.41 31.59
CA ASP A 184 22.64 -18.28 31.65
C ASP A 184 23.16 -17.74 32.99
N GLU A 185 22.48 -18.03 34.14
CA GLU A 185 23.06 -17.86 35.47
C GLU A 185 23.07 -19.18 36.25
#